data_2bd0f33bc0f81bd95dc9b21c2563a51f
#
_entry.id   2bd0f33bc0f81bd95dc9b21c2563a51f
#
_cell.length_a   1.000
_cell.length_b   1.000
_cell.length_c   1.000
_cell.angle_alpha   90.00
_cell.angle_beta   90.00
_cell.angle_gamma   90.00
#
_symmetry.space_group_name_H-M   'P 1'
#
loop_
_entity.id
_entity.type
_entity.pdbx_description
1 polymer ?
#
loop_
_entity_poly.entity_id
_entity_poly.type
_entity_poly.pdbx_seq_one_letter_code
_entity_poly.pdbx_strand_id
1 'polypeptide(L)'
;MNIDFQKLVIQKHVIDSSTHEKSKKLSVAYGVDRNFLFGSGISMTSVLVNNPDIDIHFYIVTDYIDDDYLKSVKRLTQMYSTTVTVLVFDNAAFRELPSTKAWTYAMYYRYFAFEYLSTELSSVLYLDADVICKGSLRELTEINFCGEYAAVINDIDEVRTKSGNRLGIPELSNGYFNSGVVFANLEVWREQQLLTKAFSILDKRQKELLYFDQDVLNILFVGNVIFLRRDFNCIYGVDQELKNKNDKIYQDYITEDTVLIHYVGVTKPWHTWAKYPVAKYFIEAYKKSAWAEQALLNANTAKLYKRKSRHERVQR
;
A
#
# COMPACT_ATOMS: atom_id res chain seq x y z
N MET A 1 -11.93 -19.19 11.81
CA MET A 1 -11.55 -19.84 10.54
C MET A 1 -10.09 -20.26 10.70
N ASN A 2 -9.77 -21.54 10.64
CA ASN A 2 -8.37 -21.99 10.80
C ASN A 2 -7.80 -22.22 9.38
N ILE A 3 -7.24 -21.17 8.78
CA ILE A 3 -6.68 -21.19 7.43
C ILE A 3 -5.17 -21.34 7.57
N ASP A 4 -4.61 -22.36 6.93
CA ASP A 4 -3.17 -22.52 6.80
C ASP A 4 -2.69 -21.68 5.59
N PHE A 5 -2.22 -20.49 5.86
CA PHE A 5 -1.83 -19.52 4.83
C PHE A 5 -0.64 -19.98 3.98
N GLN A 6 0.22 -20.85 4.50
CA GLN A 6 1.32 -21.43 3.72
C GLN A 6 0.79 -22.31 2.57
N LYS A 7 -0.32 -23.02 2.82
CA LYS A 7 -0.96 -23.87 1.80
C LYS A 7 -1.77 -23.10 0.76
N LEU A 8 -2.09 -21.82 1.01
CA LEU A 8 -2.77 -21.00 0.01
C LEU A 8 -1.86 -20.56 -1.12
N VAL A 9 -0.52 -20.55 -0.93
CA VAL A 9 0.43 -20.19 -1.99
C VAL A 9 0.46 -21.28 -3.06
N ILE A 10 0.04 -20.92 -4.27
CA ILE A 10 0.00 -21.83 -5.43
C ILE A 10 1.23 -21.68 -6.34
N GLN A 11 1.88 -20.49 -6.31
CA GLN A 11 3.13 -20.24 -7.02
C GLN A 11 4.01 -19.29 -6.20
N LYS A 12 5.33 -19.55 -6.18
CA LYS A 12 6.33 -18.67 -5.57
C LYS A 12 7.45 -18.45 -6.59
N HIS A 13 7.65 -17.18 -6.99
CA HIS A 13 8.74 -16.79 -7.88
C HIS A 13 9.70 -15.91 -7.09
N VAL A 14 10.95 -16.36 -6.95
CA VAL A 14 12.04 -15.57 -6.35
C VAL A 14 12.95 -15.11 -7.47
N ILE A 15 13.03 -13.79 -7.68
CA ILE A 15 13.86 -13.19 -8.73
C ILE A 15 14.87 -12.32 -8.00
N ASP A 16 16.09 -12.80 -7.94
CA ASP A 16 17.18 -12.21 -7.17
C ASP A 16 18.30 -11.75 -8.10
N SER A 17 18.64 -10.47 -7.98
CA SER A 17 19.80 -9.84 -8.63
C SER A 17 20.56 -8.94 -7.63
N SER A 18 20.28 -9.08 -6.33
CA SER A 18 20.94 -8.32 -5.28
C SER A 18 22.39 -8.75 -5.11
N THR A 19 23.27 -7.81 -4.81
CA THR A 19 24.66 -8.11 -4.39
C THR A 19 24.74 -8.41 -2.89
N HIS A 20 23.68 -8.10 -2.10
CA HIS A 20 23.59 -8.25 -0.65
C HIS A 20 24.71 -7.53 0.15
N GLU A 21 25.40 -6.55 -0.48
CA GLU A 21 26.53 -5.85 0.12
C GLU A 21 26.14 -4.67 1.02
N LYS A 22 24.87 -4.20 0.91
CA LYS A 22 24.40 -3.04 1.66
C LYS A 22 24.11 -3.42 3.12
N SER A 23 24.56 -2.57 4.06
CA SER A 23 24.44 -2.81 5.51
C SER A 23 23.03 -2.60 6.05
N LYS A 24 22.25 -1.71 5.45
CA LYS A 24 20.84 -1.48 5.80
C LYS A 24 19.95 -2.37 4.95
N LYS A 25 18.98 -3.02 5.59
CA LYS A 25 18.03 -3.92 4.93
C LYS A 25 16.60 -3.49 5.22
N LEU A 26 15.72 -3.63 4.22
CA LEU A 26 14.30 -3.37 4.38
C LEU A 26 13.49 -4.36 3.53
N SER A 27 12.54 -5.04 4.16
CA SER A 27 11.52 -5.84 3.47
C SER A 27 10.30 -4.97 3.19
N VAL A 28 9.82 -4.95 1.93
CA VAL A 28 8.65 -4.17 1.51
C VAL A 28 7.62 -5.10 0.87
N ALA A 29 6.37 -5.04 1.31
CA ALA A 29 5.30 -5.88 0.80
C ALA A 29 4.18 -5.07 0.14
N TYR A 30 3.59 -5.65 -0.91
CA TYR A 30 2.40 -5.15 -1.60
C TYR A 30 1.36 -6.26 -1.68
N GLY A 31 0.11 -5.96 -1.35
CA GLY A 31 -1.04 -6.83 -1.60
C GLY A 31 -1.85 -6.28 -2.76
N VAL A 32 -1.83 -6.94 -3.93
CA VAL A 32 -2.38 -6.38 -5.17
C VAL A 32 -3.18 -7.38 -5.97
N ASP A 33 -4.29 -6.94 -6.57
CA ASP A 33 -4.95 -7.66 -7.64
C ASP A 33 -4.37 -7.28 -9.01
N ARG A 34 -4.84 -7.95 -10.06
CA ARG A 34 -4.41 -7.70 -11.46
C ARG A 34 -4.39 -6.23 -11.85
N ASN A 35 -5.33 -5.42 -11.36
CA ASN A 35 -5.48 -4.02 -11.76
C ASN A 35 -4.42 -3.10 -11.15
N PHE A 36 -3.78 -3.55 -10.07
CA PHE A 36 -2.79 -2.79 -9.32
C PHE A 36 -1.34 -3.27 -9.52
N LEU A 37 -1.12 -4.38 -10.25
CA LEU A 37 0.23 -4.86 -10.58
C LEU A 37 1.09 -3.79 -11.24
N PHE A 38 0.54 -3.04 -12.23
CA PHE A 38 1.27 -1.94 -12.86
C PHE A 38 1.70 -0.88 -11.85
N GLY A 39 0.77 -0.46 -10.97
CA GLY A 39 1.05 0.53 -9.91
C GLY A 39 2.16 0.05 -8.96
N SER A 40 2.12 -1.21 -8.51
CA SER A 40 3.16 -1.77 -7.64
C SER A 40 4.55 -1.77 -8.27
N GLY A 41 4.65 -2.02 -9.59
CA GLY A 41 5.91 -1.94 -10.32
C GLY A 41 6.53 -0.54 -10.30
N ILE A 42 5.71 0.48 -10.46
CA ILE A 42 6.17 1.89 -10.42
C ILE A 42 6.50 2.30 -8.98
N SER A 43 5.69 1.86 -8.01
CA SER A 43 5.96 2.06 -6.59
C SER A 43 7.31 1.47 -6.17
N MET A 44 7.57 0.19 -6.49
CA MET A 44 8.87 -0.45 -6.26
C MET A 44 10.03 0.35 -6.86
N THR A 45 9.87 0.80 -8.11
CA THR A 45 10.87 1.62 -8.78
C THR A 45 11.15 2.91 -8.03
N SER A 46 10.11 3.60 -7.56
CA SER A 46 10.26 4.83 -6.79
C SER A 46 11.02 4.62 -5.48
N VAL A 47 10.76 3.49 -4.81
CA VAL A 47 11.48 3.08 -3.60
C VAL A 47 12.97 2.87 -3.91
N LEU A 48 13.30 2.13 -4.95
CA LEU A 48 14.69 1.83 -5.33
C LEU A 48 15.47 3.07 -5.75
N VAL A 49 14.87 3.96 -6.52
CA VAL A 49 15.50 5.20 -7.00
C VAL A 49 15.90 6.13 -5.85
N ASN A 50 15.08 6.18 -4.79
CA ASN A 50 15.29 7.09 -3.66
C ASN A 50 16.02 6.45 -2.47
N ASN A 51 16.34 5.14 -2.55
CA ASN A 51 17.03 4.40 -1.49
C ASN A 51 18.14 3.48 -2.04
N PRO A 52 19.12 4.04 -2.76
CA PRO A 52 20.19 3.23 -3.37
C PRO A 52 21.13 2.60 -2.34
N ASP A 53 21.14 3.08 -1.10
CA ASP A 53 21.97 2.63 0.01
C ASP A 53 21.32 1.54 0.88
N ILE A 54 20.05 1.18 0.62
CA ILE A 54 19.32 0.15 1.35
C ILE A 54 19.19 -1.11 0.47
N ASP A 55 19.50 -2.29 1.03
CA ASP A 55 19.21 -3.56 0.41
C ASP A 55 17.71 -3.86 0.62
N ILE A 56 16.94 -3.79 -0.46
CA ILE A 56 15.49 -3.91 -0.40
C ILE A 56 15.06 -5.23 -1.01
N HIS A 57 14.25 -5.99 -0.25
CA HIS A 57 13.59 -7.18 -0.73
C HIS A 57 12.08 -6.90 -0.83
N PHE A 58 11.53 -7.00 -2.03
CA PHE A 58 10.10 -6.81 -2.26
C PHE A 58 9.34 -8.13 -2.25
N TYR A 59 8.13 -8.10 -1.68
CA TYR A 59 7.17 -9.20 -1.67
C TYR A 59 5.87 -8.73 -2.34
N ILE A 60 5.53 -9.33 -3.47
CA ILE A 60 4.27 -9.08 -4.17
C ILE A 60 3.32 -10.23 -3.84
N VAL A 61 2.27 -9.92 -3.10
CA VAL A 61 1.21 -10.87 -2.75
C VAL A 61 0.02 -10.61 -3.67
N THR A 62 -0.33 -11.60 -4.49
CA THR A 62 -1.34 -11.44 -5.53
C THR A 62 -2.10 -12.74 -5.80
N ASP A 63 -3.30 -12.63 -6.38
CA ASP A 63 -4.09 -13.76 -6.87
C ASP A 63 -3.94 -13.99 -8.38
N TYR A 64 -3.13 -13.15 -9.05
CA TYR A 64 -2.94 -13.21 -10.49
C TYR A 64 -1.53 -12.77 -10.87
N ILE A 65 -0.93 -13.50 -11.79
CA ILE A 65 0.35 -13.13 -12.42
C ILE A 65 0.35 -13.53 -13.90
N ASP A 66 1.07 -12.76 -14.72
CA ASP A 66 1.36 -13.11 -16.10
C ASP A 66 2.87 -13.01 -16.39
N ASP A 67 3.28 -13.60 -17.53
CA ASP A 67 4.68 -13.65 -17.94
C ASP A 67 5.26 -12.26 -18.21
N ASP A 68 4.45 -11.30 -18.67
CA ASP A 68 4.92 -9.96 -18.99
C ASP A 68 5.24 -9.17 -17.72
N TYR A 69 4.44 -9.35 -16.67
CA TYR A 69 4.79 -8.80 -15.35
C TYR A 69 6.07 -9.43 -14.79
N LEU A 70 6.22 -10.76 -14.86
CA LEU A 70 7.43 -11.46 -14.41
C LEU A 70 8.68 -11.02 -15.18
N LYS A 71 8.60 -10.82 -16.50
CA LYS A 71 9.69 -10.26 -17.32
C LYS A 71 10.07 -8.86 -16.85
N SER A 72 9.06 -8.00 -16.58
CA SER A 72 9.29 -6.65 -16.08
C SER A 72 9.92 -6.66 -14.68
N VAL A 73 9.48 -7.55 -13.79
CA VAL A 73 10.10 -7.75 -12.47
C VAL A 73 11.56 -8.18 -12.61
N LYS A 74 11.86 -9.14 -13.50
CA LYS A 74 13.23 -9.56 -13.76
C LYS A 74 14.11 -8.40 -14.27
N ARG A 75 13.58 -7.57 -15.17
CA ARG A 75 14.27 -6.37 -15.65
C ARG A 75 14.51 -5.39 -14.48
N LEU A 76 13.50 -5.15 -13.62
CA LEU A 76 13.63 -4.29 -12.44
C LEU A 76 14.74 -4.76 -11.51
N THR A 77 14.79 -6.07 -11.19
CA THR A 77 15.82 -6.61 -10.29
C THR A 77 17.23 -6.41 -10.84
N GLN A 78 17.40 -6.58 -12.15
CA GLN A 78 18.69 -6.36 -12.84
C GLN A 78 19.08 -4.88 -12.89
N MET A 79 18.11 -3.98 -13.13
CA MET A 79 18.35 -2.54 -13.21
C MET A 79 18.82 -1.94 -11.86
N TYR A 80 18.31 -2.47 -10.75
CA TYR A 80 18.48 -1.88 -9.42
C TYR A 80 19.19 -2.78 -8.40
N SER A 81 19.67 -3.96 -8.82
CA SER A 81 20.34 -4.95 -7.94
C SER A 81 19.53 -5.23 -6.67
N THR A 82 18.30 -5.72 -6.86
CA THR A 82 17.32 -5.98 -5.79
C THR A 82 16.74 -7.38 -5.90
N THR A 83 16.00 -7.81 -4.90
CA THR A 83 15.27 -9.07 -4.86
C THR A 83 13.77 -8.81 -4.86
N VAL A 84 13.02 -9.56 -5.66
CA VAL A 84 11.55 -9.57 -5.66
C VAL A 84 11.05 -11.00 -5.52
N THR A 85 10.23 -11.24 -4.52
CA THR A 85 9.47 -12.49 -4.36
C THR A 85 8.01 -12.24 -4.72
N VAL A 86 7.49 -12.97 -5.71
CA VAL A 86 6.07 -12.94 -6.05
C VAL A 86 5.41 -14.18 -5.49
N LEU A 87 4.40 -13.97 -4.65
CA LEU A 87 3.57 -15.00 -4.02
C LEU A 87 2.20 -14.95 -4.67
N VAL A 88 1.88 -15.97 -5.47
CA VAL A 88 0.56 -16.14 -6.04
C VAL A 88 -0.23 -17.11 -5.17
N PHE A 89 -1.40 -16.69 -4.71
CA PHE A 89 -2.18 -17.49 -3.77
C PHE A 89 -3.62 -17.70 -4.23
N ASP A 90 -4.25 -18.77 -3.73
CA ASP A 90 -5.67 -19.01 -3.92
C ASP A 90 -6.48 -18.06 -3.01
N ASN A 91 -7.21 -17.15 -3.63
CA ASN A 91 -7.98 -16.13 -2.95
C ASN A 91 -9.43 -16.57 -2.60
N ALA A 92 -9.80 -17.82 -2.78
CA ALA A 92 -11.18 -18.29 -2.57
C ALA A 92 -11.74 -17.90 -1.20
N ALA A 93 -10.93 -18.08 -0.14
CA ALA A 93 -11.32 -17.70 1.23
C ALA A 93 -11.55 -16.19 1.42
N PHE A 94 -10.89 -15.34 0.63
CA PHE A 94 -11.01 -13.89 0.73
C PHE A 94 -12.21 -13.34 -0.04
N ARG A 95 -12.71 -14.06 -1.06
CA ARG A 95 -13.86 -13.63 -1.86
C ARG A 95 -15.16 -13.55 -1.06
N GLU A 96 -15.23 -14.28 0.05
CA GLU A 96 -16.39 -14.28 0.95
C GLU A 96 -16.34 -13.16 2.00
N LEU A 97 -15.21 -12.45 2.11
CA LEU A 97 -15.06 -11.35 3.05
C LEU A 97 -15.87 -10.12 2.59
N PRO A 98 -16.29 -9.27 3.54
CA PRO A 98 -17.03 -8.06 3.24
C PRO A 98 -16.26 -7.17 2.24
N SER A 99 -16.92 -6.81 1.14
CA SER A 99 -16.32 -5.99 0.10
C SER A 99 -17.35 -5.08 -0.56
N THR A 100 -16.88 -4.10 -1.33
CA THR A 100 -17.74 -3.20 -2.13
C THR A 100 -17.20 -3.10 -3.55
N LYS A 101 -17.97 -2.43 -4.44
CA LYS A 101 -17.47 -2.12 -5.80
C LYS A 101 -16.24 -1.20 -5.81
N ALA A 102 -15.96 -0.50 -4.72
CA ALA A 102 -14.82 0.42 -4.61
C ALA A 102 -13.63 -0.24 -3.89
N TRP A 103 -13.90 -1.08 -2.92
CA TRP A 103 -12.91 -1.83 -2.14
C TRP A 103 -13.19 -3.31 -2.33
N THR A 104 -12.37 -3.95 -3.18
CA THR A 104 -12.44 -5.38 -3.45
C THR A 104 -11.81 -6.17 -2.30
N TYR A 105 -12.01 -7.47 -2.27
CA TYR A 105 -11.36 -8.37 -1.30
C TYR A 105 -9.81 -8.27 -1.31
N ALA A 106 -9.22 -7.70 -2.37
CA ALA A 106 -7.77 -7.48 -2.44
C ALA A 106 -7.24 -6.56 -1.32
N MET A 107 -8.08 -5.73 -0.70
CA MET A 107 -7.69 -4.95 0.48
C MET A 107 -7.22 -5.83 1.66
N TYR A 108 -7.69 -7.10 1.74
CA TYR A 108 -7.27 -8.05 2.77
C TYR A 108 -5.97 -8.79 2.45
N TYR A 109 -5.37 -8.60 1.26
CA TYR A 109 -4.11 -9.26 0.91
C TYR A 109 -2.95 -8.83 1.80
N ARG A 110 -3.06 -7.66 2.47
CA ARG A 110 -2.13 -7.25 3.52
C ARG A 110 -2.12 -8.21 4.72
N TYR A 111 -3.28 -8.78 5.09
CA TYR A 111 -3.35 -9.76 6.18
C TYR A 111 -2.66 -11.06 5.79
N PHE A 112 -2.82 -11.47 4.51
CA PHE A 112 -2.06 -12.59 3.98
C PHE A 112 -0.56 -12.31 4.01
N ALA A 113 -0.15 -11.12 3.56
CA ALA A 113 1.25 -10.71 3.58
C ALA A 113 1.83 -10.79 5.00
N PHE A 114 1.16 -10.19 6.00
CA PHE A 114 1.63 -10.20 7.37
C PHE A 114 1.70 -11.63 7.94
N GLU A 115 0.67 -12.43 7.74
CA GLU A 115 0.64 -13.80 8.26
C GLU A 115 1.69 -14.68 7.61
N TYR A 116 1.76 -14.68 6.28
CA TYR A 116 2.72 -15.50 5.54
C TYR A 116 4.16 -15.10 5.90
N LEU A 117 4.46 -13.80 5.85
CA LEU A 117 5.82 -13.30 6.08
C LEU A 117 6.24 -13.35 7.54
N SER A 118 5.31 -13.42 8.50
CA SER A 118 5.64 -13.54 9.93
C SER A 118 6.40 -14.81 10.29
N THR A 119 6.41 -15.80 9.40
CA THR A 119 7.19 -17.04 9.57
C THR A 119 8.66 -16.87 9.17
N GLU A 120 8.99 -15.84 8.38
CA GLU A 120 10.34 -15.65 7.81
C GLU A 120 10.97 -14.31 8.24
N LEU A 121 10.15 -13.30 8.61
CA LEU A 121 10.59 -11.93 8.88
C LEU A 121 10.14 -11.45 10.27
N SER A 122 10.94 -10.58 10.88
CA SER A 122 10.57 -9.87 12.12
C SER A 122 9.70 -8.63 11.86
N SER A 123 9.87 -7.98 10.70
CA SER A 123 9.11 -6.79 10.32
C SER A 123 9.00 -6.64 8.82
N VAL A 124 7.99 -5.91 8.36
CA VAL A 124 7.78 -5.58 6.94
C VAL A 124 7.13 -4.21 6.77
N LEU A 125 7.61 -3.42 5.82
CA LEU A 125 6.93 -2.21 5.37
C LEU A 125 5.87 -2.60 4.33
N TYR A 126 4.60 -2.49 4.68
CA TYR A 126 3.51 -2.65 3.74
C TYR A 126 3.22 -1.31 3.06
N LEU A 127 3.12 -1.33 1.73
CA LEU A 127 2.72 -0.18 0.91
C LEU A 127 1.54 -0.58 0.01
N ASP A 128 0.56 0.31 -0.09
CA ASP A 128 -0.42 0.22 -1.17
C ASP A 128 0.26 0.54 -2.52
N ALA A 129 -0.21 -0.06 -3.60
CA ALA A 129 0.39 0.07 -4.93
C ALA A 129 0.30 1.49 -5.53
N ASP A 130 -0.48 2.37 -4.93
CA ASP A 130 -0.65 3.78 -5.27
C ASP A 130 0.16 4.72 -4.36
N VAL A 131 1.13 4.17 -3.63
CA VAL A 131 2.12 4.92 -2.86
C VAL A 131 3.38 5.10 -3.69
N ILE A 132 3.90 6.34 -3.79
CA ILE A 132 5.15 6.66 -4.46
C ILE A 132 6.15 7.20 -3.46
N CYS A 133 7.34 6.63 -3.45
CA CYS A 133 8.46 7.07 -2.65
C CYS A 133 9.15 8.27 -3.32
N LYS A 134 9.32 9.36 -2.56
CA LYS A 134 10.02 10.59 -2.98
C LYS A 134 11.29 10.83 -2.17
N GLY A 135 11.38 10.27 -0.97
CA GLY A 135 12.47 10.50 -0.03
C GLY A 135 13.08 9.21 0.52
N SER A 136 13.95 9.35 1.50
CA SER A 136 14.67 8.23 2.11
C SER A 136 13.83 7.47 3.12
N LEU A 137 13.86 6.14 3.04
CA LEU A 137 13.27 5.21 4.02
C LEU A 137 14.25 4.79 5.12
N ARG A 138 15.43 5.41 5.19
CA ARG A 138 16.50 5.03 6.13
C ARG A 138 16.02 5.04 7.58
N GLU A 139 15.22 6.03 7.98
CA GLU A 139 14.65 6.15 9.33
C GLU A 139 13.87 4.89 9.73
N LEU A 140 13.15 4.26 8.79
CA LEU A 140 12.41 3.02 9.07
C LEU A 140 13.34 1.84 9.39
N THR A 141 14.55 1.81 8.82
CA THR A 141 15.52 0.74 9.10
C THR A 141 16.13 0.82 10.52
N GLU A 142 15.85 1.91 11.25
CA GLU A 142 16.37 2.18 12.58
C GLU A 142 15.29 2.01 13.66
N ILE A 143 14.04 1.74 13.27
CA ILE A 143 12.95 1.49 14.21
C ILE A 143 13.18 0.13 14.88
N ASN A 144 13.26 0.16 16.22
CA ASN A 144 13.26 -1.03 17.06
C ASN A 144 11.92 -1.07 17.81
N PHE A 145 11.12 -2.09 17.56
CA PHE A 145 9.88 -2.30 18.27
C PHE A 145 10.14 -2.82 19.70
N CYS A 146 9.45 -2.25 20.68
CA CYS A 146 9.50 -2.68 22.09
C CYS A 146 8.17 -3.32 22.53
N GLY A 147 7.46 -3.94 21.58
CA GLY A 147 6.14 -4.55 21.78
C GLY A 147 5.01 -3.85 21.02
N GLU A 148 5.30 -2.73 20.37
CA GLU A 148 4.32 -2.11 19.48
C GLU A 148 4.03 -3.00 18.27
N TYR A 149 2.79 -2.92 17.76
CA TYR A 149 2.31 -3.77 16.68
C TYR A 149 2.73 -3.25 15.31
N ALA A 150 2.91 -1.94 15.20
CA ALA A 150 3.36 -1.30 13.97
C ALA A 150 3.84 0.13 14.22
N ALA A 151 4.61 0.68 13.25
CA ALA A 151 4.78 2.10 13.08
C ALA A 151 3.87 2.56 11.93
N VAL A 152 3.05 3.59 12.16
CA VAL A 152 1.95 4.02 11.31
C VAL A 152 1.86 5.53 11.20
N ILE A 153 1.05 6.03 10.28
CA ILE A 153 0.85 7.46 10.07
C ILE A 153 -0.64 7.78 10.17
N ASN A 154 -0.96 8.78 10.97
CA ASN A 154 -2.33 9.25 11.12
C ASN A 154 -3.01 9.53 9.76
N ASP A 155 -4.26 9.14 9.62
CA ASP A 155 -5.10 9.55 8.50
C ASP A 155 -5.43 11.07 8.59
N ILE A 156 -6.07 11.64 7.59
CA ILE A 156 -6.50 13.03 7.61
C ILE A 156 -7.50 13.27 8.77
N ASP A 157 -7.51 14.48 9.31
CA ASP A 157 -8.26 14.83 10.51
C ASP A 157 -9.76 14.51 10.42
N GLU A 158 -10.35 14.74 9.25
CA GLU A 158 -11.76 14.43 8.99
C GLU A 158 -12.06 12.93 9.12
N VAL A 159 -11.18 12.07 8.59
CA VAL A 159 -11.34 10.62 8.66
C VAL A 159 -11.13 10.12 10.08
N ARG A 160 -10.10 10.63 10.79
CA ARG A 160 -9.81 10.27 12.18
C ARG A 160 -11.00 10.54 13.09
N THR A 161 -11.46 11.80 13.12
CA THR A 161 -12.55 12.22 14.00
C THR A 161 -13.85 11.44 13.74
N LYS A 162 -14.20 11.25 12.46
CA LYS A 162 -15.41 10.49 12.08
C LYS A 162 -15.30 9.02 12.46
N SER A 163 -14.10 8.43 12.31
CA SER A 163 -13.88 7.00 12.58
C SER A 163 -13.90 6.69 14.07
N GLY A 164 -13.29 7.52 14.91
CA GLY A 164 -13.35 7.36 16.37
C GLY A 164 -14.79 7.36 16.89
N ASN A 165 -15.60 8.31 16.44
CA ASN A 165 -17.02 8.40 16.80
C ASN A 165 -17.83 7.19 16.29
N ARG A 166 -17.64 6.80 15.01
CA ARG A 166 -18.36 5.70 14.37
C ARG A 166 -18.05 4.36 15.03
N LEU A 167 -16.80 4.12 15.33
CA LEU A 167 -16.34 2.86 15.93
C LEU A 167 -16.54 2.80 17.45
N GLY A 168 -16.97 3.91 18.09
CA GLY A 168 -17.17 3.98 19.54
C GLY A 168 -15.88 3.80 20.34
N ILE A 169 -14.72 4.17 19.77
CA ILE A 169 -13.40 4.09 20.37
C ILE A 169 -12.80 5.51 20.37
N PRO A 170 -12.92 6.27 21.48
CA PRO A 170 -12.49 7.67 21.53
C PRO A 170 -11.03 7.90 21.17
N GLU A 171 -10.14 6.98 21.54
CA GLU A 171 -8.70 7.03 21.26
C GLU A 171 -8.42 7.14 19.76
N LEU A 172 -9.24 6.54 18.92
CA LEU A 172 -9.10 6.59 17.47
C LEU A 172 -9.40 7.98 16.88
N SER A 173 -10.08 8.86 17.61
CA SER A 173 -10.28 10.24 17.14
C SER A 173 -8.97 11.01 17.00
N ASN A 174 -7.93 10.61 17.74
CA ASN A 174 -6.59 11.17 17.68
C ASN A 174 -5.56 10.22 17.07
N GLY A 175 -5.85 8.93 17.02
CA GLY A 175 -4.91 7.87 16.65
C GLY A 175 -5.38 6.94 15.53
N TYR A 176 -6.38 7.32 14.72
CA TYR A 176 -6.78 6.54 13.56
C TYR A 176 -5.79 6.75 12.41
N PHE A 177 -5.13 5.68 11.99
CA PHE A 177 -4.10 5.71 10.94
C PHE A 177 -4.64 5.23 9.58
N ASN A 178 -3.98 5.67 8.52
CA ASN A 178 -4.21 5.17 7.17
C ASN A 178 -3.42 3.88 6.93
N SER A 179 -4.10 2.84 6.46
CA SER A 179 -3.52 1.50 6.30
C SER A 179 -2.66 1.31 5.05
N GLY A 180 -2.57 2.31 4.17
CA GLY A 180 -1.76 2.20 2.94
C GLY A 180 -0.25 2.28 3.15
N VAL A 181 0.19 2.70 4.35
CA VAL A 181 1.58 2.65 4.80
C VAL A 181 1.61 2.13 6.23
N VAL A 182 2.14 0.91 6.41
CA VAL A 182 2.23 0.25 7.72
C VAL A 182 3.56 -0.46 7.84
N PHE A 183 4.42 -0.03 8.75
CA PHE A 183 5.61 -0.80 9.10
C PHE A 183 5.25 -1.75 10.24
N ALA A 184 4.95 -3.00 9.89
CA ALA A 184 4.38 -4.00 10.79
C ALA A 184 5.46 -4.77 11.55
N ASN A 185 5.24 -4.97 12.84
CA ASN A 185 5.99 -5.90 13.68
C ASN A 185 5.38 -7.30 13.52
N LEU A 186 6.03 -8.14 12.71
CA LEU A 186 5.55 -9.47 12.38
C LEU A 186 5.76 -10.49 13.52
N GLU A 187 6.70 -10.25 14.42
CA GLU A 187 6.88 -11.09 15.61
C GLU A 187 5.65 -10.99 16.51
N VAL A 188 5.22 -9.76 16.83
CA VAL A 188 4.00 -9.52 17.61
C VAL A 188 2.76 -9.97 16.85
N TRP A 189 2.71 -9.78 15.52
CA TRP A 189 1.61 -10.27 14.68
C TRP A 189 1.37 -11.77 14.93
N ARG A 190 2.43 -12.55 14.84
CA ARG A 190 2.41 -14.00 15.06
C ARG A 190 2.10 -14.38 16.52
N GLU A 191 2.86 -13.81 17.48
CA GLU A 191 2.76 -14.15 18.90
C GLU A 191 1.39 -13.83 19.49
N GLN A 192 0.81 -12.71 19.10
CA GLN A 192 -0.50 -12.26 19.55
C GLN A 192 -1.66 -12.81 18.72
N GLN A 193 -1.37 -13.65 17.69
CA GLN A 193 -2.37 -14.22 16.77
C GLN A 193 -3.29 -13.14 16.18
N LEU A 194 -2.69 -12.03 15.71
CA LEU A 194 -3.45 -10.84 15.30
C LEU A 194 -4.37 -11.10 14.12
N LEU A 195 -4.04 -12.04 13.23
CA LEU A 195 -4.93 -12.46 12.15
C LEU A 195 -6.26 -13.03 12.68
N THR A 196 -6.21 -13.91 13.66
CA THR A 196 -7.42 -14.50 14.29
C THR A 196 -8.29 -13.43 14.93
N LYS A 197 -7.66 -12.47 15.61
CA LYS A 197 -8.35 -11.31 16.20
C LYS A 197 -8.96 -10.41 15.12
N ALA A 198 -8.26 -10.18 14.00
CA ALA A 198 -8.75 -9.39 12.87
C ALA A 198 -10.02 -10.01 12.26
N PHE A 199 -10.02 -11.32 11.99
CA PHE A 199 -11.21 -12.01 11.50
C PHE A 199 -12.36 -12.01 12.50
N SER A 200 -12.08 -12.10 13.80
CA SER A 200 -13.11 -11.96 14.84
C SER A 200 -13.77 -10.56 14.83
N ILE A 201 -13.00 -9.51 14.59
CA ILE A 201 -13.52 -8.13 14.45
C ILE A 201 -14.37 -8.01 13.19
N LEU A 202 -13.89 -8.53 12.05
CA LEU A 202 -14.65 -8.54 10.79
C LEU A 202 -16.01 -9.22 10.95
N ASP A 203 -16.06 -10.37 11.62
CA ASP A 203 -17.29 -11.13 11.85
C ASP A 203 -18.26 -10.37 12.78
N LYS A 204 -17.76 -9.89 13.92
CA LYS A 204 -18.60 -9.30 14.98
C LYS A 204 -19.05 -7.86 14.69
N ARG A 205 -18.23 -7.08 13.99
CA ARG A 205 -18.42 -5.63 13.80
C ARG A 205 -18.65 -5.20 12.36
N GLN A 206 -18.93 -6.13 11.43
CA GLN A 206 -19.06 -5.86 10.00
C GLN A 206 -19.93 -4.63 9.66
N LYS A 207 -21.05 -4.44 10.39
CA LYS A 207 -21.99 -3.32 10.13
C LYS A 207 -21.44 -1.94 10.50
N GLU A 208 -20.40 -1.89 11.32
CA GLU A 208 -19.76 -0.66 11.79
C GLU A 208 -18.58 -0.27 10.89
N LEU A 209 -18.05 -1.23 10.12
CA LEU A 209 -16.86 -1.03 9.29
C LEU A 209 -17.23 -0.27 8.01
N LEU A 210 -16.57 0.86 7.78
CA LEU A 210 -16.67 1.65 6.55
C LEU A 210 -15.45 1.44 5.65
N TYR A 211 -14.28 1.37 6.25
CA TYR A 211 -12.99 1.17 5.57
C TYR A 211 -12.42 -0.24 5.84
N PHE A 212 -13.29 -1.19 6.12
CA PHE A 212 -13.04 -2.61 6.31
C PHE A 212 -11.68 -2.96 6.97
N ASP A 213 -10.67 -3.28 6.16
CA ASP A 213 -9.33 -3.65 6.61
C ASP A 213 -8.64 -2.56 7.43
N GLN A 214 -8.77 -1.29 7.03
CA GLN A 214 -8.22 -0.16 7.78
C GLN A 214 -8.91 -0.01 9.15
N ASP A 215 -10.23 -0.12 9.21
CA ASP A 215 -10.97 -0.08 10.48
C ASP A 215 -10.53 -1.21 11.41
N VAL A 216 -10.40 -2.42 10.87
CA VAL A 216 -10.00 -3.59 11.65
C VAL A 216 -8.58 -3.42 12.22
N LEU A 217 -7.62 -2.95 11.41
CA LEU A 217 -6.26 -2.71 11.90
C LEU A 217 -6.25 -1.63 12.98
N ASN A 218 -7.03 -0.55 12.81
CA ASN A 218 -7.12 0.51 13.80
C ASN A 218 -7.74 0.03 15.12
N ILE A 219 -8.80 -0.78 15.08
CA ILE A 219 -9.39 -1.40 16.28
C ILE A 219 -8.38 -2.33 16.97
N LEU A 220 -7.67 -3.12 16.17
CA LEU A 220 -6.74 -4.14 16.65
C LEU A 220 -5.50 -3.54 17.30
N PHE A 221 -5.00 -2.42 16.74
CA PHE A 221 -3.72 -1.82 17.12
C PHE A 221 -3.86 -0.65 18.10
N VAL A 222 -5.08 -0.26 18.48
CA VAL A 222 -5.32 0.88 19.35
C VAL A 222 -4.43 0.84 20.61
N GLY A 223 -3.70 1.93 20.85
CA GLY A 223 -2.78 2.03 21.98
C GLY A 223 -1.42 1.31 21.84
N ASN A 224 -1.19 0.58 20.74
CA ASN A 224 0.00 -0.25 20.55
C ASN A 224 0.75 0.07 19.24
N VAL A 225 0.88 1.34 18.89
CA VAL A 225 1.56 1.79 17.68
C VAL A 225 2.54 2.92 17.94
N ILE A 226 3.58 3.00 17.11
CA ILE A 226 4.44 4.17 16.98
C ILE A 226 3.84 5.08 15.90
N PHE A 227 3.57 6.33 16.22
CA PHE A 227 3.14 7.32 15.21
C PHE A 227 4.34 7.99 14.58
N LEU A 228 4.47 7.82 13.27
CA LEU A 228 5.48 8.49 12.44
C LEU A 228 4.97 9.86 11.98
N ARG A 229 5.91 10.69 11.51
CA ARG A 229 5.60 11.98 10.90
C ARG A 229 4.74 11.82 9.65
N ARG A 230 3.95 12.86 9.35
CA ARG A 230 3.08 12.93 8.16
C ARG A 230 3.82 12.71 6.84
N ASP A 231 5.12 13.02 6.79
CA ASP A 231 5.96 12.87 5.60
C ASP A 231 6.03 11.43 5.08
N PHE A 232 5.82 10.44 5.96
CA PHE A 232 5.81 9.02 5.62
C PHE A 232 4.46 8.53 5.05
N ASN A 233 3.44 9.38 4.96
CA ASN A 233 2.20 9.08 4.25
C ASN A 233 1.44 10.37 3.92
N CYS A 234 1.97 11.16 2.98
CA CYS A 234 1.29 12.34 2.45
C CYS A 234 0.13 11.91 1.56
N ILE A 235 -1.07 11.93 2.12
CA ILE A 235 -2.29 11.51 1.43
C ILE A 235 -2.71 12.57 0.42
N TYR A 236 -2.86 12.15 -0.85
CA TYR A 236 -3.31 12.99 -1.94
C TYR A 236 -4.51 12.37 -2.65
N GLY A 237 -5.63 13.09 -2.70
CA GLY A 237 -6.86 12.63 -3.34
C GLY A 237 -7.35 13.57 -4.44
N VAL A 238 -6.99 13.30 -5.68
CA VAL A 238 -7.39 14.14 -6.84
C VAL A 238 -8.90 14.30 -6.98
N ASP A 239 -9.68 13.31 -6.62
CA ASP A 239 -11.14 13.40 -6.65
C ASP A 239 -11.68 14.46 -5.68
N GLN A 240 -11.00 14.72 -4.58
CA GLN A 240 -11.37 15.76 -3.62
C GLN A 240 -10.93 17.14 -4.11
N GLU A 241 -9.74 17.25 -4.69
CA GLU A 241 -9.25 18.44 -5.36
C GLU A 241 -10.25 18.94 -6.42
N LEU A 242 -10.75 18.04 -7.27
CA LEU A 242 -11.76 18.36 -8.27
C LEU A 242 -13.09 18.87 -7.67
N LYS A 243 -13.50 18.36 -6.50
CA LYS A 243 -14.70 18.83 -5.81
C LYS A 243 -14.53 20.25 -5.31
N ASN A 244 -13.38 20.55 -4.75
CA ASN A 244 -13.10 21.84 -4.12
C ASN A 244 -12.68 22.92 -5.14
N LYS A 245 -12.41 22.54 -6.40
CA LYS A 245 -11.89 23.42 -7.47
C LYS A 245 -10.61 24.18 -7.03
N ASN A 246 -9.84 23.58 -6.14
CA ASN A 246 -8.63 24.18 -5.57
C ASN A 246 -7.48 23.16 -5.67
N ASP A 247 -6.63 23.36 -6.67
CA ASP A 247 -5.45 22.53 -6.95
C ASP A 247 -4.26 22.81 -6.01
N LYS A 248 -4.33 23.90 -5.21
CA LYS A 248 -3.26 24.27 -4.30
C LYS A 248 -3.32 23.56 -2.94
N ILE A 249 -4.50 23.09 -2.50
CA ILE A 249 -4.71 22.49 -1.19
C ILE A 249 -3.72 21.34 -0.92
N TYR A 250 -3.35 20.57 -1.95
CA TYR A 250 -2.46 19.43 -1.81
C TYR A 250 -0.98 19.76 -2.08
N GLN A 251 -0.69 20.84 -2.79
CA GLN A 251 0.70 21.28 -3.01
C GLN A 251 1.34 21.74 -1.70
N ASP A 252 0.56 22.26 -0.77
CA ASP A 252 1.02 22.69 0.54
C ASP A 252 1.39 21.52 1.47
N TYR A 253 0.87 20.31 1.20
CA TYR A 253 1.17 19.10 1.99
C TYR A 253 2.38 18.31 1.47
N ILE A 254 2.75 18.45 0.20
CA ILE A 254 3.90 17.77 -0.41
C ILE A 254 5.06 18.77 -0.44
N THR A 255 5.97 18.59 0.50
CA THR A 255 7.14 19.43 0.71
C THR A 255 8.42 18.71 0.26
N GLU A 256 9.57 19.36 0.42
CA GLU A 256 10.87 18.72 0.19
C GLU A 256 11.09 17.52 1.14
N ASP A 257 10.57 17.60 2.36
CA ASP A 257 10.71 16.55 3.38
C ASP A 257 9.78 15.36 3.17
N THR A 258 8.80 15.45 2.26
CA THR A 258 7.88 14.36 1.98
C THR A 258 8.62 13.10 1.53
N VAL A 259 8.39 11.98 2.21
CA VAL A 259 9.01 10.68 1.94
C VAL A 259 8.13 9.81 1.07
N LEU A 260 6.85 9.65 1.43
CA LEU A 260 5.87 8.84 0.70
C LEU A 260 4.64 9.67 0.34
N ILE A 261 4.21 9.57 -0.92
CA ILE A 261 2.99 10.20 -1.45
C ILE A 261 1.98 9.10 -1.74
N HIS A 262 0.80 9.15 -1.13
CA HIS A 262 -0.25 8.15 -1.29
C HIS A 262 -1.41 8.73 -2.10
N TYR A 263 -1.59 8.25 -3.34
CA TYR A 263 -2.61 8.71 -4.29
C TYR A 263 -3.95 8.00 -4.05
N VAL A 264 -4.67 8.40 -3.00
CA VAL A 264 -5.94 7.79 -2.62
C VAL A 264 -7.07 8.10 -3.61
N GLY A 265 -8.14 7.31 -3.57
CA GLY A 265 -9.32 7.48 -4.41
C GLY A 265 -9.26 6.68 -5.71
N VAL A 266 -10.25 6.89 -6.58
CA VAL A 266 -10.46 6.05 -7.77
C VAL A 266 -9.63 6.51 -8.97
N THR A 267 -9.32 7.80 -9.07
CA THR A 267 -8.43 8.32 -10.10
C THR A 267 -6.99 8.14 -9.65
N LYS A 268 -6.26 7.33 -10.39
CA LYS A 268 -4.86 7.00 -10.08
C LYS A 268 -3.90 7.72 -11.01
N PRO A 269 -2.65 7.99 -10.61
CA PRO A 269 -1.68 8.71 -11.41
C PRO A 269 -1.29 7.99 -12.72
N TRP A 270 -1.55 6.70 -12.83
CA TRP A 270 -1.33 5.93 -14.06
C TRP A 270 -2.49 5.98 -15.07
N HIS A 271 -3.56 6.73 -14.77
CA HIS A 271 -4.60 6.94 -15.75
C HIS A 271 -4.22 8.04 -16.75
N THR A 272 -4.51 7.84 -18.04
CA THR A 272 -4.17 8.80 -19.12
C THR A 272 -4.78 10.19 -18.92
N TRP A 273 -5.85 10.30 -18.13
CA TRP A 273 -6.52 11.56 -17.79
C TRP A 273 -6.08 12.16 -16.45
N ALA A 274 -5.19 11.52 -15.72
CA ALA A 274 -4.68 12.01 -14.43
C ALA A 274 -3.62 13.11 -14.65
N LYS A 275 -4.02 14.21 -15.28
CA LYS A 275 -3.16 15.36 -15.56
C LYS A 275 -3.29 16.41 -14.45
N TYR A 276 -2.56 16.20 -13.34
CA TYR A 276 -2.50 17.11 -12.21
C TYR A 276 -1.06 17.22 -11.69
N PRO A 277 -0.69 18.34 -11.04
CA PRO A 277 0.71 18.65 -10.73
C PRO A 277 1.43 17.54 -9.94
N VAL A 278 0.76 16.96 -8.96
CA VAL A 278 1.37 15.92 -8.09
C VAL A 278 1.61 14.59 -8.81
N ALA A 279 0.95 14.34 -9.95
CA ALA A 279 1.21 13.16 -10.77
C ALA A 279 2.66 13.09 -11.30
N LYS A 280 3.39 14.23 -11.30
CA LYS A 280 4.79 14.29 -11.76
C LYS A 280 5.69 13.26 -11.07
N TYR A 281 5.52 13.05 -9.77
CA TYR A 281 6.35 12.10 -9.00
C TYR A 281 6.14 10.64 -9.45
N PHE A 282 4.89 10.28 -9.76
CA PHE A 282 4.59 8.99 -10.39
C PHE A 282 5.22 8.88 -11.78
N ILE A 283 5.07 9.91 -12.63
CA ILE A 283 5.58 9.93 -14.00
C ILE A 283 7.12 9.84 -14.02
N GLU A 284 7.80 10.47 -13.08
CA GLU A 284 9.25 10.38 -12.94
C GLU A 284 9.70 8.94 -12.60
N ALA A 285 9.03 8.29 -11.65
CA ALA A 285 9.29 6.90 -11.32
C ALA A 285 8.95 5.95 -12.49
N TYR A 286 7.81 6.17 -13.16
CA TYR A 286 7.39 5.42 -14.34
C TYR A 286 8.45 5.44 -15.45
N LYS A 287 8.99 6.61 -15.80
CA LYS A 287 10.04 6.76 -16.82
C LYS A 287 11.33 6.00 -16.49
N LYS A 288 11.62 5.78 -15.22
CA LYS A 288 12.78 5.03 -14.72
C LYS A 288 12.48 3.55 -14.47
N SER A 289 11.25 3.11 -14.69
CA SER A 289 10.81 1.75 -14.36
C SER A 289 11.03 0.76 -15.49
N ALA A 290 10.98 -0.51 -15.15
CA ALA A 290 10.93 -1.59 -16.14
C ALA A 290 9.62 -1.60 -16.95
N TRP A 291 8.63 -0.80 -16.58
CA TRP A 291 7.34 -0.62 -17.24
C TRP A 291 7.25 0.65 -18.09
N ALA A 292 8.34 1.39 -18.31
CA ALA A 292 8.35 2.68 -19.01
C ALA A 292 7.81 2.63 -20.46
N GLU A 293 7.85 1.47 -21.10
CA GLU A 293 7.33 1.23 -22.45
C GLU A 293 5.84 0.80 -22.46
N GLN A 294 5.30 0.43 -21.30
CA GLN A 294 3.90 0.03 -21.17
C GLN A 294 3.01 1.27 -21.11
N ALA A 295 1.99 1.35 -21.97
CA ALA A 295 1.10 2.50 -22.01
C ALA A 295 0.36 2.71 -20.67
N LEU A 296 0.16 3.97 -20.29
CA LEU A 296 -0.72 4.34 -19.18
C LEU A 296 -2.16 3.88 -19.45
N LEU A 297 -2.90 3.59 -18.38
CA LEU A 297 -4.22 2.98 -18.49
C LEU A 297 -5.27 4.01 -18.96
N ASN A 298 -6.03 3.63 -19.98
CA ASN A 298 -7.19 4.42 -20.42
C ASN A 298 -8.48 3.94 -19.75
N ALA A 299 -9.54 4.78 -19.81
CA ALA A 299 -10.86 4.36 -19.36
C ALA A 299 -11.35 3.15 -20.17
N ASN A 300 -11.77 2.09 -19.47
CA ASN A 300 -12.27 0.85 -20.07
C ASN A 300 -13.62 0.42 -19.48
N THR A 301 -14.18 1.21 -18.56
CA THR A 301 -15.51 0.99 -17.96
C THR A 301 -16.35 2.26 -18.06
N ALA A 302 -17.68 2.13 -18.06
CA ALA A 302 -18.58 3.28 -18.06
C ALA A 302 -18.31 4.24 -16.88
N LYS A 303 -17.94 3.70 -15.71
CA LYS A 303 -17.58 4.49 -14.53
C LYS A 303 -16.31 5.30 -14.75
N LEU A 304 -15.27 4.70 -15.34
CA LEU A 304 -14.01 5.38 -15.66
C LEU A 304 -14.19 6.40 -16.77
N TYR A 305 -14.97 6.13 -17.82
CA TYR A 305 -15.32 7.10 -18.85
C TYR A 305 -16.02 8.33 -18.29
N LYS A 306 -16.98 8.14 -17.37
CA LYS A 306 -17.66 9.25 -16.69
C LYS A 306 -16.69 10.10 -15.86
N ARG A 307 -15.72 9.47 -15.18
CA ARG A 307 -14.68 10.19 -14.44
C ARG A 307 -13.74 10.95 -15.36
N LYS A 308 -13.21 10.29 -16.39
CA LYS A 308 -12.36 10.91 -17.41
C LYS A 308 -13.03 12.19 -17.97
N SER A 309 -14.29 12.10 -18.42
CA SER A 309 -15.03 13.24 -18.93
C SER A 309 -15.21 14.37 -17.90
N ARG A 310 -15.31 14.05 -16.62
CA ARG A 310 -15.38 15.04 -15.54
C ARG A 310 -14.05 15.76 -15.34
N HIS A 311 -12.94 15.02 -15.32
CA HIS A 311 -11.60 15.59 -15.23
C HIS A 311 -11.29 16.52 -16.41
N GLU A 312 -11.56 16.07 -17.65
CA GLU A 312 -11.32 16.85 -18.86
C GLU A 312 -12.15 18.15 -18.92
N ARG A 313 -13.33 18.18 -18.28
CA ARG A 313 -14.15 19.39 -18.17
C ARG A 313 -13.64 20.40 -17.15
N VAL A 314 -12.97 19.96 -16.12
CA VAL A 314 -12.41 20.85 -15.08
C VAL A 314 -11.08 21.44 -15.51
N GLN A 315 -10.38 20.77 -16.44
CA GLN A 315 -9.09 21.22 -16.99
C GLN A 315 -9.22 22.19 -18.18
N ARG A 316 -10.44 22.40 -18.68
CA ARG A 316 -10.80 23.45 -19.67
C ARG A 316 -11.25 24.73 -18.97
#